data_5a5937b60308c0f8474c432334857024
#
_entry.id   5a5937b60308c0f8474c432334857024
#
_cell.length_a   1.000
_cell.length_b   1.000
_cell.length_c   1.000
_cell.angle_alpha   90.00
_cell.angle_beta   90.00
_cell.angle_gamma   90.00
#
_symmetry.space_group_name_H-M   'P 1'
#
loop_
_entity.id
_entity.type
_entity.pdbx_description
1 polymer ?
#
loop_
_entity_poly.entity_id
_entity_poly.type
_entity_poly.pdbx_seq_one_letter_code
_entity_poly.pdbx_strand_id
1 'polypeptide(L)'
;MSDKVFGLSVNQVMAYAAIANVMLVLVLVSINMYYAWHAKRQADASSAQVDTANRQREIAAETLSILRKQIEQQRTADLATVGLQLKVAIHTIEDWLKRIGSVAFPQLPDEVRILPTDFGIATQRANAIDPIVAENMGAAALYAGEAETNIRILRSGNPSKPESWKEMQGKATNNLNIAKYKLNVARTRWESTNA
;
A
#
# COMPACT_ATOMS: atom_id res chain seq x y z
N MET A 1 -60.85 -78.86 19.97
CA MET A 1 -59.48 -78.34 19.81
C MET A 1 -59.44 -76.96 20.36
N SER A 2 -58.50 -76.67 21.20
CA SER A 2 -58.47 -75.42 22.01
C SER A 2 -57.99 -74.25 21.16
N ASP A 3 -58.92 -73.34 20.79
CA ASP A 3 -58.60 -72.09 20.07
C ASP A 3 -57.95 -71.03 20.92
N LYS A 4 -57.01 -71.45 21.79
CA LYS A 4 -56.26 -70.59 22.63
C LYS A 4 -54.75 -70.59 22.29
N VAL A 5 -54.23 -69.46 21.94
CA VAL A 5 -52.78 -69.21 21.74
C VAL A 5 -52.27 -68.41 22.96
N PHE A 6 -51.32 -68.98 23.74
CA PHE A 6 -50.82 -68.39 25.00
C PHE A 6 -51.90 -68.06 26.03
N GLY A 7 -53.01 -68.90 26.13
CA GLY A 7 -54.08 -68.72 27.07
C GLY A 7 -55.15 -67.66 26.68
N LEU A 8 -54.96 -67.01 25.57
CA LEU A 8 -55.84 -65.96 25.01
C LEU A 8 -56.67 -66.55 23.85
N SER A 9 -57.93 -66.10 23.68
CA SER A 9 -58.72 -66.44 22.49
C SER A 9 -58.09 -65.77 21.23
N VAL A 10 -58.29 -66.43 20.04
CA VAL A 10 -57.75 -65.85 18.77
C VAL A 10 -58.18 -64.40 18.56
N ASN A 11 -59.43 -64.07 18.89
CA ASN A 11 -59.95 -62.69 18.81
C ASN A 11 -59.19 -61.68 19.74
N GLN A 12 -58.77 -62.12 20.91
CA GLN A 12 -57.96 -61.28 21.83
C GLN A 12 -56.55 -61.07 21.29
N VAL A 13 -55.96 -62.13 20.70
CA VAL A 13 -54.62 -61.98 20.05
C VAL A 13 -54.68 -61.01 18.87
N MET A 14 -55.71 -61.12 18.04
CA MET A 14 -55.94 -60.21 16.90
C MET A 14 -56.18 -58.76 17.37
N ALA A 15 -56.92 -58.53 18.46
CA ALA A 15 -57.16 -57.22 19.00
C ALA A 15 -55.84 -56.59 19.57
N TYR A 16 -55.03 -57.38 20.28
CA TYR A 16 -53.73 -56.86 20.75
C TYR A 16 -52.74 -56.58 19.66
N ALA A 17 -52.73 -57.42 18.58
CA ALA A 17 -51.93 -57.19 17.38
C ALA A 17 -52.36 -55.89 16.65
N ALA A 18 -53.65 -55.66 16.53
CA ALA A 18 -54.15 -54.38 15.96
C ALA A 18 -53.76 -53.13 16.78
N ILE A 19 -53.88 -53.21 18.11
CA ILE A 19 -53.45 -52.11 18.99
C ILE A 19 -51.95 -51.88 18.90
N ALA A 20 -51.13 -52.93 18.90
CA ALA A 20 -49.68 -52.82 18.71
C ALA A 20 -49.29 -52.17 17.38
N ASN A 21 -49.96 -52.53 16.29
CA ASN A 21 -49.73 -51.91 14.99
C ASN A 21 -50.12 -50.41 15.02
N VAL A 22 -51.23 -50.01 15.61
CA VAL A 22 -51.60 -48.61 15.72
C VAL A 22 -50.57 -47.82 16.52
N MET A 23 -50.10 -48.39 17.64
CA MET A 23 -49.07 -47.76 18.47
C MET A 23 -47.73 -47.61 17.67
N LEU A 24 -47.37 -48.63 16.92
CA LEU A 24 -46.16 -48.59 16.09
C LEU A 24 -46.24 -47.51 15.00
N VAL A 25 -47.40 -47.38 14.35
CA VAL A 25 -47.66 -46.33 13.37
C VAL A 25 -47.59 -44.95 14.02
N LEU A 26 -48.18 -44.76 15.20
CA LEU A 26 -48.09 -43.48 15.93
C LEU A 26 -46.65 -43.10 16.29
N VAL A 27 -45.84 -44.06 16.72
CA VAL A 27 -44.41 -43.87 16.98
C VAL A 27 -43.67 -43.46 15.72
N LEU A 28 -43.89 -44.15 14.62
CA LEU A 28 -43.27 -43.84 13.33
C LEU A 28 -43.65 -42.44 12.81
N VAL A 29 -44.92 -42.07 12.93
CA VAL A 29 -45.39 -40.72 12.56
C VAL A 29 -44.70 -39.66 13.45
N SER A 30 -44.61 -39.90 14.75
CA SER A 30 -43.96 -38.97 15.68
C SER A 30 -42.46 -38.78 15.34
N ILE A 31 -41.76 -39.84 15.06
CA ILE A 31 -40.35 -39.83 14.60
C ILE A 31 -40.20 -39.04 13.32
N ASN A 32 -41.07 -39.30 12.33
CA ASN A 32 -41.03 -38.59 11.06
C ASN A 32 -41.33 -37.10 11.20
N MET A 33 -42.26 -36.70 12.04
CA MET A 33 -42.53 -35.29 12.36
C MET A 33 -41.35 -34.64 13.05
N TYR A 34 -40.67 -35.30 13.98
CA TYR A 34 -39.48 -34.83 14.61
C TYR A 34 -38.35 -34.59 13.59
N TYR A 35 -38.07 -35.54 12.71
CA TYR A 35 -37.07 -35.37 11.64
C TYR A 35 -37.44 -34.26 10.66
N ALA A 36 -38.69 -34.17 10.24
CA ALA A 36 -39.15 -33.09 9.38
C ALA A 36 -38.96 -31.70 10.00
N TRP A 37 -39.27 -31.58 11.29
CA TRP A 37 -39.07 -30.32 12.03
C TRP A 37 -37.58 -29.95 12.14
N HIS A 38 -36.73 -30.93 12.46
CA HIS A 38 -35.27 -30.72 12.51
C HIS A 38 -34.69 -30.36 11.15
N ALA A 39 -35.11 -31.03 10.08
CA ALA A 39 -34.68 -30.75 8.73
C ALA A 39 -35.07 -29.31 8.31
N LYS A 40 -36.30 -28.89 8.64
CA LYS A 40 -36.72 -27.51 8.37
C LYS A 40 -35.84 -26.48 9.13
N ARG A 41 -35.62 -26.69 10.42
CA ARG A 41 -34.82 -25.82 11.23
C ARG A 41 -33.36 -25.72 10.72
N GLN A 42 -32.83 -26.83 10.24
CA GLN A 42 -31.48 -26.87 9.65
C GLN A 42 -31.42 -26.14 8.29
N ALA A 43 -32.47 -26.27 7.48
CA ALA A 43 -32.61 -25.54 6.22
C ALA A 43 -32.70 -24.02 6.45
N ASP A 44 -33.51 -23.58 7.43
CA ASP A 44 -33.65 -22.17 7.79
C ASP A 44 -32.32 -21.58 8.30
N ALA A 45 -31.57 -22.32 9.14
CA ALA A 45 -30.24 -21.94 9.61
C ALA A 45 -29.22 -21.85 8.46
N SER A 46 -29.26 -22.79 7.54
CA SER A 46 -28.37 -22.78 6.36
C SER A 46 -28.69 -21.61 5.45
N SER A 47 -29.96 -21.27 5.21
CA SER A 47 -30.35 -20.08 4.47
C SER A 47 -29.82 -18.79 5.09
N ALA A 48 -29.99 -18.64 6.42
CA ALA A 48 -29.46 -17.48 7.14
C ALA A 48 -27.92 -17.35 7.05
N GLN A 49 -27.20 -18.49 7.03
CA GLN A 49 -25.74 -18.50 6.81
C GLN A 49 -25.37 -18.04 5.41
N VAL A 50 -26.11 -18.48 4.37
CA VAL A 50 -25.89 -18.05 2.98
C VAL A 50 -26.14 -16.54 2.85
N ASP A 51 -27.19 -16.01 3.43
CA ASP A 51 -27.47 -14.57 3.40
C ASP A 51 -26.38 -13.76 4.09
N THR A 52 -25.89 -14.26 5.23
CA THR A 52 -24.77 -13.63 5.94
C THR A 52 -23.50 -13.65 5.12
N ALA A 53 -23.18 -14.78 4.47
CA ALA A 53 -22.01 -14.90 3.59
C ALA A 53 -22.11 -13.98 2.37
N ASN A 54 -23.29 -13.82 1.78
CA ASN A 54 -23.52 -12.90 0.68
C ASN A 54 -23.31 -11.44 1.10
N ARG A 55 -23.83 -11.01 2.24
CA ARG A 55 -23.59 -9.66 2.78
C ARG A 55 -22.11 -9.43 3.06
N GLN A 56 -21.39 -10.41 3.61
CA GLN A 56 -19.94 -10.29 3.83
C GLN A 56 -19.18 -10.13 2.51
N ARG A 57 -19.59 -10.83 1.44
CA ARG A 57 -19.00 -10.67 0.11
C ARG A 57 -19.24 -9.28 -0.47
N GLU A 58 -20.43 -8.72 -0.32
CA GLU A 58 -20.74 -7.36 -0.75
C GLU A 58 -19.87 -6.32 -0.01
N ILE A 59 -19.79 -6.41 1.32
CA ILE A 59 -18.95 -5.52 2.13
C ILE A 59 -17.47 -5.66 1.73
N ALA A 60 -16.98 -6.88 1.50
CA ALA A 60 -15.61 -7.09 1.07
C ALA A 60 -15.34 -6.48 -0.32
N ALA A 61 -16.28 -6.62 -1.27
CA ALA A 61 -16.17 -6.04 -2.60
C ALA A 61 -16.17 -4.50 -2.55
N GLU A 62 -17.01 -3.89 -1.74
CA GLU A 62 -17.05 -2.46 -1.51
C GLU A 62 -15.75 -1.95 -0.87
N THR A 63 -15.28 -2.63 0.16
CA THR A 63 -14.00 -2.30 0.83
C THR A 63 -12.83 -2.35 -0.15
N LEU A 64 -12.76 -3.39 -0.99
CA LEU A 64 -11.73 -3.50 -2.03
C LEU A 64 -11.82 -2.36 -3.05
N SER A 65 -13.02 -1.93 -3.42
CA SER A 65 -13.21 -0.81 -4.35
C SER A 65 -12.70 0.51 -3.76
N ILE A 66 -12.96 0.75 -2.46
CA ILE A 66 -12.49 1.93 -1.72
C ILE A 66 -10.96 1.91 -1.63
N LEU A 67 -10.38 0.77 -1.23
CA LEU A 67 -8.92 0.62 -1.14
C LEU A 67 -8.22 0.87 -2.48
N ARG A 68 -8.78 0.34 -3.58
CA ARG A 68 -8.23 0.60 -4.93
C ARG A 68 -8.24 2.10 -5.27
N LYS A 69 -9.33 2.81 -4.98
CA LYS A 69 -9.41 4.26 -5.19
C LYS A 69 -8.38 5.01 -4.33
N GLN A 70 -8.21 4.63 -3.07
CA GLN A 70 -7.22 5.24 -2.18
C GLN A 70 -5.79 5.02 -2.67
N ILE A 71 -5.45 3.80 -3.10
CA ILE A 71 -4.14 3.48 -3.67
C ILE A 71 -3.87 4.32 -4.92
N GLU A 72 -4.85 4.46 -5.81
CA GLU A 72 -4.71 5.25 -7.04
C GLU A 72 -4.53 6.74 -6.73
N GLN A 73 -5.29 7.28 -5.78
CA GLN A 73 -5.15 8.66 -5.33
C GLN A 73 -3.77 8.91 -4.69
N GLN A 74 -3.31 7.97 -3.85
CA GLN A 74 -1.98 8.06 -3.23
C GLN A 74 -0.89 8.03 -4.29
N ARG A 75 -0.98 7.11 -5.24
CA ARG A 75 -0.03 7.01 -6.36
C ARG A 75 0.03 8.31 -7.17
N THR A 76 -1.12 8.89 -7.50
CA THR A 76 -1.20 10.16 -8.23
C THR A 76 -0.55 11.30 -7.44
N ALA A 77 -0.78 11.37 -6.13
CA ALA A 77 -0.16 12.37 -5.27
C ALA A 77 1.36 12.18 -5.17
N ASP A 78 1.84 10.95 -5.09
CA ASP A 78 3.26 10.63 -5.05
C ASP A 78 3.95 10.98 -6.39
N LEU A 79 3.30 10.69 -7.52
CA LEU A 79 3.76 11.09 -8.84
C LEU A 79 3.93 12.61 -8.96
N ALA A 80 2.92 13.38 -8.55
CA ALA A 80 2.97 14.84 -8.59
C ALA A 80 4.09 15.39 -7.67
N THR A 81 4.23 14.82 -6.48
CA THR A 81 5.26 15.24 -5.50
C THR A 81 6.66 15.02 -6.04
N VAL A 82 6.97 13.83 -6.57
CA VAL A 82 8.29 13.51 -7.12
C VAL A 82 8.61 14.43 -8.31
N GLY A 83 7.68 14.60 -9.22
CA GLY A 83 7.85 15.48 -10.40
C GLY A 83 8.12 16.94 -10.00
N LEU A 84 7.40 17.45 -8.98
CA LEU A 84 7.63 18.79 -8.46
C LEU A 84 9.02 18.92 -7.83
N GLN A 85 9.41 17.98 -6.97
CA GLN A 85 10.70 18.02 -6.27
C GLN A 85 11.88 17.92 -7.24
N LEU A 86 11.77 17.14 -8.32
CA LEU A 86 12.78 17.09 -9.38
C LEU A 86 12.95 18.46 -10.04
N LYS A 87 11.86 19.14 -10.41
CA LYS A 87 11.89 20.46 -11.02
C LYS A 87 12.50 21.50 -10.10
N VAL A 88 12.07 21.53 -8.83
CA VAL A 88 12.59 22.48 -7.82
C VAL A 88 14.07 22.24 -7.58
N ALA A 89 14.50 20.98 -7.41
CA ALA A 89 15.91 20.66 -7.17
C ALA A 89 16.81 21.08 -8.35
N ILE A 90 16.39 20.83 -9.59
CA ILE A 90 17.13 21.27 -10.78
C ILE A 90 17.26 22.78 -10.80
N HIS A 91 16.16 23.50 -10.59
CA HIS A 91 16.17 24.97 -10.58
C HIS A 91 17.08 25.52 -9.48
N THR A 92 17.01 24.97 -8.27
CA THR A 92 17.86 25.39 -7.15
C THR A 92 19.34 25.17 -7.46
N ILE A 93 19.71 24.03 -8.08
CA ILE A 93 21.10 23.77 -8.49
C ILE A 93 21.55 24.77 -9.57
N GLU A 94 20.69 25.10 -10.53
CA GLU A 94 20.99 26.11 -11.55
C GLU A 94 21.24 27.49 -10.94
N ASP A 95 20.46 27.87 -9.95
CA ASP A 95 20.66 29.14 -9.26
C ASP A 95 21.96 29.15 -8.46
N TRP A 96 22.31 28.04 -7.80
CA TRP A 96 23.61 27.92 -7.13
C TRP A 96 24.78 27.98 -8.10
N LEU A 97 24.71 27.34 -9.27
CA LEU A 97 25.72 27.42 -10.31
C LEU A 97 25.93 28.87 -10.79
N LYS A 98 24.87 29.64 -10.98
CA LYS A 98 24.96 31.07 -11.32
C LYS A 98 25.61 31.86 -10.21
N ARG A 99 25.23 31.66 -8.96
CA ARG A 99 25.78 32.35 -7.79
C ARG A 99 27.27 32.11 -7.61
N ILE A 100 27.71 30.84 -7.66
CA ILE A 100 29.11 30.47 -7.52
C ILE A 100 29.98 31.09 -8.65
N GLY A 101 29.41 31.22 -9.86
CA GLY A 101 30.12 31.83 -10.99
C GLY A 101 30.19 33.37 -10.99
N SER A 102 29.25 34.05 -10.30
CA SER A 102 29.04 35.49 -10.46
C SER A 102 29.39 36.35 -9.22
N VAL A 103 29.53 35.76 -8.03
CA VAL A 103 29.60 36.51 -6.78
C VAL A 103 30.94 36.34 -6.06
N ALA A 104 31.47 37.41 -5.50
CA ALA A 104 32.57 37.35 -4.54
C ALA A 104 32.10 36.57 -3.28
N PHE A 105 32.89 35.58 -2.85
CA PHE A 105 32.51 34.59 -1.82
C PHE A 105 31.98 35.14 -0.47
N PRO A 106 32.34 36.33 0.03
CA PRO A 106 31.77 36.90 1.25
C PRO A 106 30.25 37.17 1.17
N GLN A 107 29.69 37.19 -0.03
CA GLN A 107 28.26 37.51 -0.26
C GLN A 107 27.37 36.25 -0.44
N LEU A 108 27.92 35.05 -0.22
CA LEU A 108 27.13 33.84 -0.24
C LEU A 108 26.16 33.80 0.98
N PRO A 109 24.95 33.27 0.80
CA PRO A 109 23.97 33.18 1.89
C PRO A 109 24.49 32.44 3.12
N ASP A 110 23.99 32.82 4.29
CA ASP A 110 24.34 32.15 5.55
C ASP A 110 23.93 30.70 5.58
N GLU A 111 22.76 30.38 5.04
CA GLU A 111 22.27 29.02 4.91
C GLU A 111 22.60 28.49 3.50
N VAL A 112 23.53 27.54 3.45
CA VAL A 112 23.83 26.82 2.22
C VAL A 112 22.98 25.55 2.21
N ARG A 113 21.88 25.59 1.45
CA ARG A 113 21.05 24.44 1.17
C ARG A 113 20.79 24.35 -0.33
N ILE A 114 21.24 23.27 -0.94
CA ILE A 114 21.15 23.08 -2.39
C ILE A 114 19.87 22.31 -2.76
N LEU A 115 19.48 21.33 -1.96
CA LEU A 115 18.29 20.56 -2.21
C LEU A 115 17.15 20.95 -1.27
N PRO A 116 15.88 20.85 -1.73
CA PRO A 116 14.71 21.05 -0.88
C PRO A 116 14.69 20.12 0.33
N THR A 117 14.07 20.55 1.44
CA THR A 117 13.98 19.77 2.67
C THR A 117 13.33 18.40 2.45
N ASP A 118 12.30 18.36 1.60
CA ASP A 118 11.49 17.16 1.35
C ASP A 118 12.05 16.27 0.24
N PHE A 119 13.26 16.61 -0.28
CA PHE A 119 13.86 15.85 -1.38
C PHE A 119 14.13 14.39 -1.01
N GLY A 120 14.53 14.11 0.23
CA GLY A 120 14.72 12.75 0.72
C GLY A 120 13.42 11.93 0.73
N ILE A 121 12.32 12.56 1.14
CA ILE A 121 10.98 11.92 1.12
C ILE A 121 10.56 11.63 -0.32
N ALA A 122 10.78 12.57 -1.23
CA ALA A 122 10.49 12.37 -2.66
C ALA A 122 11.32 11.23 -3.26
N THR A 123 12.59 11.09 -2.86
CA THR A 123 13.45 9.97 -3.28
C THR A 123 12.90 8.62 -2.81
N GLN A 124 12.43 8.53 -1.56
CA GLN A 124 11.80 7.31 -1.05
C GLN A 124 10.52 6.96 -1.80
N ARG A 125 9.67 7.95 -2.11
CA ARG A 125 8.46 7.76 -2.90
C ARG A 125 8.79 7.34 -4.35
N ALA A 126 9.81 7.93 -4.95
CA ALA A 126 10.29 7.56 -6.27
C ALA A 126 10.74 6.09 -6.30
N ASN A 127 11.39 5.59 -5.24
CA ASN A 127 11.84 4.20 -5.17
C ASN A 127 10.69 3.18 -5.21
N ALA A 128 9.53 3.54 -4.69
CA ALA A 128 8.33 2.70 -4.76
C ALA A 128 7.71 2.64 -6.17
N ILE A 129 8.05 3.60 -7.06
CA ILE A 129 7.46 3.74 -8.39
C ILE A 129 8.47 3.34 -9.47
N ASP A 130 9.66 3.91 -9.43
CA ASP A 130 10.78 3.63 -10.35
C ASP A 130 12.12 3.71 -9.60
N PRO A 131 12.74 2.56 -9.24
CA PRO A 131 13.99 2.51 -8.50
C PRO A 131 15.15 3.23 -9.21
N ILE A 132 15.16 3.28 -10.55
CA ILE A 132 16.21 3.96 -11.32
C ILE A 132 16.13 5.48 -11.14
N VAL A 133 14.91 6.03 -11.06
CA VAL A 133 14.69 7.43 -10.72
C VAL A 133 15.21 7.73 -9.33
N ALA A 134 14.87 6.90 -8.35
CA ALA A 134 15.33 7.05 -6.97
C ALA A 134 16.85 6.96 -6.84
N GLU A 135 17.50 6.04 -7.55
CA GLU A 135 18.96 5.92 -7.58
C GLU A 135 19.63 7.21 -8.08
N ASN A 136 19.15 7.78 -9.19
CA ASN A 136 19.68 9.03 -9.71
C ASN A 136 19.39 10.23 -8.80
N MET A 137 18.22 10.27 -8.13
CA MET A 137 17.93 11.27 -7.11
C MET A 137 18.87 11.14 -5.90
N GLY A 138 19.11 9.91 -5.43
CA GLY A 138 20.06 9.64 -4.33
C GLY A 138 21.49 10.03 -4.69
N ALA A 139 21.95 9.71 -5.89
CA ALA A 139 23.25 10.13 -6.38
C ALA A 139 23.34 11.67 -6.47
N ALA A 140 22.32 12.35 -6.95
CA ALA A 140 22.25 13.80 -6.98
C ALA A 140 22.33 14.40 -5.57
N ALA A 141 21.66 13.80 -4.58
CA ALA A 141 21.73 14.25 -3.19
C ALA A 141 23.15 14.15 -2.61
N LEU A 142 23.87 13.09 -2.92
CA LEU A 142 25.26 12.92 -2.50
C LEU A 142 26.14 14.05 -3.04
N TYR A 143 26.14 14.29 -4.35
CA TYR A 143 26.93 15.34 -4.97
C TYR A 143 26.51 16.75 -4.55
N ALA A 144 25.23 16.99 -4.33
CA ALA A 144 24.77 18.26 -3.78
C ALA A 144 25.27 18.47 -2.35
N GLY A 145 25.28 17.44 -1.49
CA GLY A 145 25.83 17.50 -0.14
C GLY A 145 27.34 17.80 -0.12
N GLU A 146 28.11 17.19 -1.04
CA GLU A 146 29.53 17.51 -1.22
C GLU A 146 29.73 18.96 -1.69
N ALA A 147 28.89 19.43 -2.61
CA ALA A 147 28.92 20.82 -3.05
C ALA A 147 28.60 21.80 -1.91
N GLU A 148 27.59 21.51 -1.08
CA GLU A 148 27.29 22.29 0.13
C GLU A 148 28.49 22.40 1.06
N THR A 149 29.17 21.27 1.27
CA THR A 149 30.39 21.25 2.12
C THR A 149 31.47 22.11 1.54
N ASN A 150 31.76 22.03 0.26
CA ASN A 150 32.76 22.85 -0.42
C ASN A 150 32.39 24.34 -0.38
N ILE A 151 31.12 24.70 -0.55
CA ILE A 151 30.63 26.08 -0.46
C ILE A 151 30.76 26.62 0.99
N ARG A 152 30.46 25.80 1.99
CA ARG A 152 30.65 26.19 3.40
C ARG A 152 32.14 26.45 3.73
N ILE A 153 33.03 25.62 3.20
CA ILE A 153 34.48 25.83 3.34
C ILE A 153 34.93 27.13 2.65
N LEU A 154 34.44 27.38 1.43
CA LEU A 154 34.69 28.62 0.70
C LEU A 154 34.25 29.84 1.48
N ARG A 155 33.13 29.77 2.18
CA ARG A 155 32.62 30.86 3.02
C ARG A 155 33.42 31.07 4.30
N SER A 156 33.80 29.98 4.97
CA SER A 156 34.55 30.06 6.25
C SER A 156 36.05 30.23 6.09
N GLY A 157 36.57 30.06 4.87
CA GLY A 157 37.99 30.06 4.59
C GLY A 157 38.63 31.44 4.67
N ASN A 158 39.90 31.49 5.13
CA ASN A 158 40.69 32.69 5.19
C ASN A 158 41.14 33.10 3.77
N PRO A 159 40.85 34.32 3.28
CA PRO A 159 41.19 34.79 1.96
C PRO A 159 42.69 34.84 1.62
N SER A 160 43.55 34.43 2.53
CA SER A 160 45.02 34.50 2.36
C SER A 160 45.62 33.52 1.34
N LYS A 161 44.84 32.58 0.77
CA LYS A 161 45.30 31.64 -0.28
C LYS A 161 44.34 31.58 -1.46
N PRO A 162 44.47 32.44 -2.47
CA PRO A 162 43.52 32.47 -3.61
C PRO A 162 43.51 31.20 -4.47
N GLU A 163 44.59 30.41 -4.49
CA GLU A 163 44.63 29.16 -5.27
C GLU A 163 43.71 28.07 -4.69
N SER A 164 43.64 27.96 -3.36
CA SER A 164 42.75 26.99 -2.71
C SER A 164 41.26 27.31 -2.91
N TRP A 165 40.95 28.59 -3.13
CA TRP A 165 39.57 29.03 -3.42
C TRP A 165 39.11 28.62 -4.80
N LYS A 166 39.97 28.81 -5.83
CA LYS A 166 39.64 28.35 -7.20
C LYS A 166 39.44 26.85 -7.27
N GLU A 167 40.25 26.09 -6.54
CA GLU A 167 40.13 24.66 -6.46
C GLU A 167 38.78 24.24 -5.82
N MET A 168 38.45 24.83 -4.65
CA MET A 168 37.18 24.54 -3.96
C MET A 168 35.95 24.98 -4.77
N GLN A 169 36.04 26.16 -5.43
CA GLN A 169 35.01 26.61 -6.36
C GLN A 169 34.84 25.63 -7.54
N GLY A 170 35.94 25.14 -8.10
CA GLY A 170 35.91 24.13 -9.16
C GLY A 170 35.26 22.83 -8.69
N LYS A 171 35.61 22.35 -7.48
CA LYS A 171 35.01 21.16 -6.89
C LYS A 171 33.49 21.33 -6.66
N ALA A 172 33.07 22.47 -6.09
CA ALA A 172 31.66 22.75 -5.87
C ALA A 172 30.90 22.83 -7.18
N THR A 173 31.43 23.54 -8.17
CA THR A 173 30.82 23.64 -9.52
C THR A 173 30.72 22.30 -10.19
N ASN A 174 31.76 21.46 -10.15
CA ASN A 174 31.76 20.13 -10.72
C ASN A 174 30.69 19.24 -10.08
N ASN A 175 30.64 19.21 -8.75
CA ASN A 175 29.64 18.41 -8.01
C ASN A 175 28.21 18.87 -8.30
N LEU A 176 27.95 20.17 -8.42
CA LEU A 176 26.64 20.70 -8.83
C LEU A 176 26.29 20.30 -10.26
N ASN A 177 27.22 20.30 -11.17
CA ASN A 177 26.98 19.86 -12.56
C ASN A 177 26.67 18.37 -12.62
N ILE A 178 27.36 17.52 -11.86
CA ILE A 178 27.07 16.09 -11.75
C ILE A 178 25.68 15.89 -11.13
N ALA A 179 25.36 16.59 -10.03
CA ALA A 179 24.03 16.52 -9.41
C ALA A 179 22.92 16.92 -10.41
N LYS A 180 23.12 18.05 -11.14
CA LYS A 180 22.20 18.49 -12.19
C LYS A 180 22.00 17.44 -13.26
N TYR A 181 23.08 16.83 -13.76
CA TYR A 181 23.02 15.77 -14.75
C TYR A 181 22.20 14.58 -14.25
N LYS A 182 22.45 14.11 -13.03
CA LYS A 182 21.71 13.00 -12.42
C LYS A 182 20.22 13.32 -12.27
N LEU A 183 19.86 14.54 -11.87
CA LEU A 183 18.46 14.98 -11.77
C LEU A 183 17.80 15.07 -13.15
N ASN A 184 18.51 15.50 -14.19
CA ASN A 184 17.96 15.53 -15.53
C ASN A 184 17.71 14.11 -16.07
N VAL A 185 18.59 13.15 -15.80
CA VAL A 185 18.37 11.73 -16.11
C VAL A 185 17.13 11.21 -15.38
N ALA A 186 17.02 11.48 -14.08
CA ALA A 186 15.85 11.10 -13.31
C ALA A 186 14.57 11.72 -13.86
N ARG A 187 14.58 13.02 -14.20
CA ARG A 187 13.43 13.74 -14.75
C ARG A 187 13.00 13.15 -16.10
N THR A 188 13.93 12.98 -17.04
CA THR A 188 13.62 12.43 -18.37
C THR A 188 12.98 11.05 -18.27
N ARG A 189 13.53 10.19 -17.42
CA ARG A 189 12.95 8.88 -17.16
C ARG A 189 11.57 8.98 -16.48
N TRP A 190 11.43 9.85 -15.50
CA TRP A 190 10.17 10.08 -14.82
C TRP A 190 9.05 10.53 -15.77
N GLU A 191 9.38 11.48 -16.65
CA GLU A 191 8.45 11.97 -17.67
C GLU A 191 8.09 10.88 -18.69
N SER A 192 9.05 10.03 -19.10
CA SER A 192 8.80 8.92 -20.04
C SER A 192 7.98 7.77 -19.44
N THR A 193 8.05 7.56 -18.13
CA THR A 193 7.33 6.47 -17.46
C THR A 193 5.89 6.87 -17.09
N ASN A 194 5.62 8.19 -17.00
CA ASN A 194 4.34 8.72 -16.50
C ASN A 194 3.63 9.62 -17.54
N ALA A 195 4.06 9.61 -18.79
CA ALA A 195 3.36 10.19 -19.94
C ALA A 195 2.36 9.17 -20.53
#